data_e14be5e65f1bfd2a9ee16cea5467d624
#
_entry.id   e14be5e65f1bfd2a9ee16cea5467d624
#
_cell.length_a   1.000
_cell.length_b   1.000
_cell.length_c   1.000
_cell.angle_alpha   90.00
_cell.angle_beta   90.00
_cell.angle_gamma   90.00
#
_symmetry.space_group_name_H-M   'P 1'
#
loop_
_entity.id
_entity.type
_entity.pdbx_description
1 polymer ?
#
loop_
_entity_poly.entity_id
_entity_poly.type
_entity_poly.pdbx_seq_one_letter_code
_entity_poly.pdbx_strand_id
1 'polypeptide(L)'
;MQRDTVQDASTIERLSSRPDGWRRAQWTSGAFETAYRPMTTIVEGRILSPNHLIMAALSGGARRHEISADGGHRYDGPDFPSTVSLLPAGCERRLRLHDVEWRWAAIALHPAKISALACASIEALGPLSGAEDSFIWNMLAEFERLDALEGGLDSTYCDTMSLALVLYLARRYGGAKVKDTWIKLPAWRLRRVTEFIDAHLSEPIRVADLADLEQLSAGHFHRAFRATTGRPPLE
;
A
#
# COMPACT_ATOMS: atom_id res chain seq x y z
N MET A 1 25.42 -1.56 4.09
CA MET A 1 24.02 -1.09 4.17
C MET A 1 23.84 -0.05 3.06
N GLN A 2 23.34 -0.46 1.92
CA GLN A 2 23.24 0.40 0.73
C GLN A 2 21.80 0.96 0.70
N ARG A 3 21.66 2.26 0.90
CA ARG A 3 20.37 2.96 0.76
C ARG A 3 20.19 3.31 -0.71
N ASP A 4 19.27 2.60 -1.37
CA ASP A 4 18.82 2.98 -2.69
C ASP A 4 17.69 4.00 -2.55
N THR A 5 18.04 5.27 -2.60
CA THR A 5 17.09 6.35 -2.83
C THR A 5 16.70 6.35 -4.31
N VAL A 6 15.66 5.61 -4.66
CA VAL A 6 14.96 5.84 -5.93
C VAL A 6 14.23 7.18 -5.80
N GLN A 7 14.27 8.01 -6.83
CA GLN A 7 13.80 9.41 -6.92
C GLN A 7 12.30 9.67 -6.69
N ASP A 8 11.58 8.69 -6.18
CA ASP A 8 10.21 8.82 -5.68
C ASP A 8 10.28 8.44 -4.20
N ALA A 9 9.84 9.28 -3.30
CA ALA A 9 10.03 9.25 -1.85
C ALA A 9 9.68 7.90 -1.12
N SER A 10 9.65 6.78 -1.85
CA SER A 10 9.52 5.44 -1.31
C SER A 10 10.85 4.96 -0.73
N THR A 11 10.88 4.69 0.55
CA THR A 11 12.03 4.07 1.19
C THR A 11 11.81 2.57 1.24
N ILE A 12 12.49 1.83 0.37
CA ILE A 12 12.56 0.37 0.43
C ILE A 12 13.94 0.02 0.98
N GLU A 13 14.00 -0.35 2.24
CA GLU A 13 15.21 -0.88 2.85
C GLU A 13 15.24 -2.38 2.60
N ARG A 14 16.17 -2.83 1.75
CA ARG A 14 16.43 -4.24 1.50
C ARG A 14 17.62 -4.68 2.35
N LEU A 15 17.40 -5.66 3.20
CA LEU A 15 18.45 -6.33 3.96
C LEU A 15 19.05 -7.51 3.19
N SER A 16 18.46 -7.85 2.04
CA SER A 16 18.83 -8.95 1.16
C SER A 16 19.27 -8.44 -0.22
N SER A 17 19.86 -9.34 -1.05
CA SER A 17 20.26 -9.03 -2.42
C SER A 17 19.13 -8.44 -3.25
N ARG A 18 19.46 -7.65 -4.27
CA ARG A 18 18.48 -7.13 -5.23
C ARG A 18 17.85 -8.27 -6.05
N PRO A 19 16.57 -8.15 -6.46
CA PRO A 19 15.99 -9.05 -7.45
C PRO A 19 16.58 -8.77 -8.83
N ASP A 20 16.48 -9.74 -9.72
CA ASP A 20 16.94 -9.66 -11.11
C ASP A 20 15.86 -9.08 -12.02
N GLY A 21 16.26 -8.53 -13.18
CA GLY A 21 15.36 -8.12 -14.24
C GLY A 21 14.31 -7.09 -13.80
N TRP A 22 14.66 -6.18 -12.90
CA TRP A 22 13.75 -5.15 -12.44
C TRP A 22 13.40 -4.20 -13.58
N ARG A 23 12.09 -4.00 -13.80
CA ARG A 23 11.53 -3.07 -14.78
C ARG A 23 10.53 -2.16 -14.10
N ARG A 24 10.40 -0.93 -14.63
CA ARG A 24 9.46 0.07 -14.15
C ARG A 24 8.90 0.87 -15.32
N ALA A 25 7.58 1.00 -15.35
CA ALA A 25 6.84 1.92 -16.21
C ALA A 25 6.09 2.93 -15.34
N GLN A 26 5.96 4.18 -15.82
CA GLN A 26 5.32 5.26 -15.08
C GLN A 26 4.27 5.96 -15.94
N TRP A 27 3.19 6.40 -15.30
CA TRP A 27 2.15 7.23 -15.89
C TRP A 27 1.68 8.31 -14.93
N THR A 28 0.66 9.09 -15.32
CA THR A 28 0.24 10.26 -14.54
C THR A 28 -0.18 9.93 -13.11
N SER A 29 -0.97 8.88 -12.90
CA SER A 29 -1.53 8.53 -11.58
C SER A 29 -0.75 7.46 -10.82
N GLY A 30 0.31 6.87 -11.42
CA GLY A 30 1.03 5.78 -10.78
C GLY A 30 2.24 5.25 -11.52
N ALA A 31 2.67 4.08 -11.09
CA ALA A 31 3.76 3.32 -11.69
C ALA A 31 3.50 1.82 -11.56
N PHE A 32 4.04 1.06 -12.50
CA PHE A 32 4.13 -0.39 -12.46
C PHE A 32 5.57 -0.81 -12.25
N GLU A 33 5.78 -1.82 -11.44
CA GLU A 33 7.10 -2.42 -11.21
C GLU A 33 6.99 -3.94 -11.24
N THR A 34 7.98 -4.59 -11.81
CA THR A 34 8.12 -6.05 -11.78
C THR A 34 9.58 -6.45 -11.67
N ALA A 35 9.84 -7.58 -11.04
CA ALA A 35 11.17 -8.17 -10.97
C ALA A 35 11.08 -9.69 -10.70
N TYR A 36 12.15 -10.39 -10.99
CA TYR A 36 12.32 -11.79 -10.64
C TYR A 36 13.31 -11.94 -9.49
N ARG A 37 12.95 -12.75 -8.53
CA ARG A 37 13.87 -13.18 -7.46
C ARG A 37 14.18 -14.65 -7.64
N PRO A 38 15.44 -14.99 -7.88
CA PRO A 38 15.87 -16.40 -7.90
C PRO A 38 15.77 -16.99 -6.50
N MET A 39 15.79 -18.32 -6.44
CA MET A 39 15.69 -19.06 -5.18
C MET A 39 16.59 -18.46 -4.10
N THR A 40 15.96 -18.03 -3.03
CA THR A 40 16.63 -17.34 -1.92
C THR A 40 16.02 -17.86 -0.60
N THR A 41 16.87 -18.34 0.29
CA THR A 41 16.42 -18.95 1.54
C THR A 41 15.71 -17.95 2.45
N ILE A 42 16.24 -16.73 2.59
CA ILE A 42 15.65 -15.68 3.42
C ILE A 42 15.78 -14.33 2.71
N VAL A 43 14.65 -13.63 2.61
CA VAL A 43 14.60 -12.23 2.18
C VAL A 43 13.95 -11.40 3.29
N GLU A 44 14.61 -10.35 3.71
CA GLU A 44 14.09 -9.41 4.70
C GLU A 44 14.04 -8.02 4.11
N GLY A 45 13.03 -7.26 4.50
CA GLY A 45 12.90 -5.89 4.04
C GLY A 45 11.91 -5.08 4.86
N ARG A 46 12.00 -3.78 4.63
CA ARG A 46 11.08 -2.77 5.14
C ARG A 46 10.63 -1.90 3.98
N ILE A 47 9.34 -1.67 3.89
CA ILE A 47 8.72 -0.84 2.85
C ILE A 47 7.97 0.29 3.54
N LEU A 48 8.28 1.51 3.16
CA LEU A 48 7.51 2.71 3.46
C LEU A 48 7.36 3.48 2.13
N SER A 49 6.13 3.68 1.69
CA SER A 49 5.86 4.33 0.41
C SER A 49 4.88 5.50 0.58
N PRO A 50 5.10 6.64 -0.10
CA PRO A 50 4.12 7.71 -0.18
C PRO A 50 2.93 7.33 -1.09
N ASN A 51 3.04 6.23 -1.83
CA ASN A 51 2.01 5.72 -2.72
C ASN A 51 1.32 4.49 -2.13
N HIS A 52 0.06 4.27 -2.52
CA HIS A 52 -0.60 2.99 -2.25
C HIS A 52 0.05 1.92 -3.11
N LEU A 53 0.48 0.80 -2.51
CA LEU A 53 1.11 -0.31 -3.23
C LEU A 53 0.16 -1.50 -3.27
N ILE A 54 -0.13 -1.97 -4.47
CA ILE A 54 -0.87 -3.20 -4.73
C ILE A 54 0.12 -4.19 -5.33
N MET A 55 0.33 -5.32 -4.68
CA MET A 55 1.40 -6.27 -5.02
C MET A 55 0.85 -7.68 -5.16
N ALA A 56 1.42 -8.46 -6.08
CA ALA A 56 1.12 -9.87 -6.24
C ALA A 56 2.34 -10.68 -6.67
N ALA A 57 2.36 -11.96 -6.32
CA ALA A 57 3.21 -12.96 -6.95
C ALA A 57 2.60 -13.35 -8.31
N LEU A 58 3.30 -13.10 -9.41
CA LEU A 58 2.85 -13.48 -10.75
C LEU A 58 3.15 -14.96 -11.07
N SER A 59 4.31 -15.42 -10.61
CA SER A 59 4.69 -16.84 -10.69
C SER A 59 5.63 -17.20 -9.55
N GLY A 60 5.70 -18.50 -9.21
CA GLY A 60 6.46 -18.97 -8.06
C GLY A 60 5.81 -18.57 -6.74
N GLY A 61 6.61 -18.19 -5.75
CA GLY A 61 6.10 -17.79 -4.45
C GLY A 61 7.13 -17.89 -3.33
N ALA A 62 6.65 -17.90 -2.10
CA ALA A 62 7.43 -18.15 -0.91
C ALA A 62 6.75 -19.20 -0.04
N ARG A 63 7.53 -20.09 0.53
CA ARG A 63 6.99 -21.12 1.44
C ARG A 63 6.34 -20.48 2.66
N ARG A 64 6.89 -19.37 3.15
CA ARG A 64 6.35 -18.60 4.26
C ARG A 64 6.66 -17.12 4.06
N HIS A 65 5.65 -16.29 4.22
CA HIS A 65 5.75 -14.84 4.17
C HIS A 65 5.22 -14.27 5.49
N GLU A 66 6.15 -13.77 6.29
CA GLU A 66 5.83 -13.09 7.55
C GLU A 66 5.75 -11.60 7.29
N ILE A 67 4.64 -10.98 7.64
CA ILE A 67 4.40 -9.54 7.50
C ILE A 67 3.97 -8.97 8.83
N SER A 68 4.54 -7.82 9.16
CA SER A 68 3.98 -6.91 10.16
C SER A 68 3.87 -5.51 9.57
N ALA A 69 2.73 -4.87 9.75
CA ALA A 69 2.51 -3.51 9.26
C ALA A 69 1.84 -2.65 10.34
N ASP A 70 1.86 -1.34 10.09
CA ASP A 70 1.21 -0.37 10.98
C ASP A 70 -0.23 -0.77 11.26
N GLY A 71 -0.73 -0.34 12.41
CA GLY A 71 -2.07 -0.69 12.86
C GLY A 71 -2.21 -2.11 13.41
N GLY A 72 -1.09 -2.81 13.62
CA GLY A 72 -1.10 -4.16 14.19
C GLY A 72 -1.45 -5.24 13.17
N HIS A 73 -1.48 -4.91 11.86
CA HIS A 73 -1.68 -5.90 10.81
C HIS A 73 -0.56 -6.93 10.82
N ARG A 74 -0.92 -8.20 10.80
CA ARG A 74 0.01 -9.33 10.73
C ARG A 74 -0.50 -10.36 9.74
N TYR A 75 0.43 -10.93 8.99
CA TYR A 75 0.21 -12.08 8.14
C TYR A 75 1.37 -13.07 8.35
N ASP A 76 1.06 -14.32 8.38
CA ASP A 76 2.02 -15.42 8.43
C ASP A 76 1.42 -16.60 7.66
N GLY A 77 1.89 -16.80 6.44
CA GLY A 77 1.37 -17.82 5.55
C GLY A 77 2.19 -17.94 4.28
N PRO A 78 1.84 -18.85 3.38
CA PRO A 78 2.52 -18.99 2.10
C PRO A 78 2.17 -17.81 1.17
N ASP A 79 3.06 -17.56 0.21
CA ASP A 79 2.79 -16.66 -0.90
C ASP A 79 2.87 -17.45 -2.21
N PHE A 80 1.85 -17.35 -3.05
CA PHE A 80 1.72 -18.10 -4.29
C PHE A 80 0.98 -17.26 -5.35
N PRO A 81 0.97 -17.67 -6.62
CA PRO A 81 0.24 -16.95 -7.67
C PRO A 81 -1.23 -16.76 -7.28
N SER A 82 -1.76 -15.58 -7.57
CA SER A 82 -3.06 -15.04 -7.17
C SER A 82 -3.18 -14.46 -5.75
N THR A 83 -2.20 -14.66 -4.88
CA THR A 83 -2.17 -13.89 -3.62
C THR A 83 -1.78 -12.45 -3.88
N VAL A 84 -2.56 -11.54 -3.30
CA VAL A 84 -2.36 -10.10 -3.43
C VAL A 84 -2.21 -9.45 -2.06
N SER A 85 -1.52 -8.34 -2.05
CA SER A 85 -1.42 -7.50 -0.86
C SER A 85 -1.57 -6.01 -1.21
N LEU A 86 -2.19 -5.27 -0.30
CA LEU A 86 -2.31 -3.82 -0.33
C LEU A 86 -1.53 -3.23 0.83
N LEU A 87 -0.71 -2.24 0.53
CA LEU A 87 -0.06 -1.39 1.52
C LEU A 87 -0.50 0.05 1.28
N PRO A 88 -1.30 0.65 2.17
CA PRO A 88 -1.71 2.04 2.05
C PRO A 88 -0.52 3.00 2.06
N ALA A 89 -0.67 4.15 1.40
CA ALA A 89 0.34 5.20 1.41
C ALA A 89 0.70 5.62 2.84
N GLY A 90 1.99 5.79 3.12
CA GLY A 90 2.50 6.16 4.44
C GLY A 90 2.47 5.04 5.49
N CYS A 91 1.93 3.86 5.17
CA CYS A 91 1.98 2.70 6.04
C CYS A 91 3.33 2.00 5.94
N GLU A 92 3.95 1.69 7.08
CA GLU A 92 5.16 0.90 7.14
C GLU A 92 4.84 -0.60 7.16
N ARG A 93 5.58 -1.38 6.36
CA ARG A 93 5.56 -2.84 6.36
C ARG A 93 6.95 -3.38 6.57
N ARG A 94 7.08 -4.32 7.48
CA ARG A 94 8.25 -5.21 7.59
C ARG A 94 7.87 -6.58 7.10
N LEU A 95 8.77 -7.22 6.36
CA LEU A 95 8.53 -8.53 5.79
C LEU A 95 9.75 -9.44 5.94
N ARG A 96 9.47 -10.74 6.04
CA ARG A 96 10.44 -11.82 5.94
C ARG A 96 9.84 -12.93 5.09
N LEU A 97 10.56 -13.30 4.03
CA LEU A 97 10.19 -14.38 3.13
C LEU A 97 11.16 -15.54 3.35
N HIS A 98 10.64 -16.76 3.39
CA HIS A 98 11.41 -17.98 3.51
C HIS A 98 11.25 -18.82 2.25
N ASP A 99 12.38 -19.31 1.72
CA ASP A 99 12.45 -20.15 0.54
C ASP A 99 11.61 -19.57 -0.60
N VAL A 100 12.01 -18.38 -1.05
CA VAL A 100 11.32 -17.59 -2.08
C VAL A 100 11.99 -17.76 -3.43
N GLU A 101 11.17 -18.08 -4.42
CA GLU A 101 11.49 -17.96 -5.84
C GLU A 101 10.25 -17.46 -6.54
N TRP A 102 10.27 -16.24 -7.02
CA TRP A 102 9.08 -15.64 -7.62
C TRP A 102 9.39 -14.54 -8.64
N ARG A 103 8.44 -14.38 -9.56
CA ARG A 103 8.25 -13.13 -10.27
C ARG A 103 7.11 -12.36 -9.58
N TRP A 104 7.38 -11.17 -9.15
CA TRP A 104 6.39 -10.30 -8.50
C TRP A 104 6.11 -9.08 -9.35
N ALA A 105 4.95 -8.49 -9.17
CA ALA A 105 4.58 -7.20 -9.71
C ALA A 105 3.89 -6.31 -8.68
N ALA A 106 4.01 -5.01 -8.88
CA ALA A 106 3.35 -4.00 -8.04
C ALA A 106 2.83 -2.85 -8.90
N ILE A 107 1.66 -2.33 -8.53
CA ILE A 107 1.17 -1.02 -8.95
C ILE A 107 1.30 -0.07 -7.78
N ALA A 108 1.98 1.06 -7.99
CA ALA A 108 2.05 2.17 -7.06
C ALA A 108 1.07 3.26 -7.51
N LEU A 109 0.11 3.64 -6.69
CA LEU A 109 -0.90 4.66 -7.01
C LEU A 109 -0.68 5.91 -6.17
N HIS A 110 -0.59 7.06 -6.83
CA HIS A 110 -0.37 8.35 -6.18
C HIS A 110 -1.67 8.85 -5.52
N PRO A 111 -1.74 8.99 -4.17
CA PRO A 111 -2.98 9.28 -3.45
C PRO A 111 -3.73 10.50 -3.98
N ALA A 112 -3.07 11.66 -4.10
CA ALA A 112 -3.72 12.89 -4.52
C ALA A 112 -4.26 12.83 -5.97
N LYS A 113 -3.57 12.12 -6.87
CA LYS A 113 -4.01 11.98 -8.26
C LYS A 113 -5.17 11.01 -8.39
N ILE A 114 -5.15 9.93 -7.62
CA ILE A 114 -6.25 8.96 -7.57
C ILE A 114 -7.51 9.58 -6.95
N SER A 115 -7.39 10.34 -5.86
CA SER A 115 -8.53 11.02 -5.24
C SER A 115 -9.17 12.05 -6.18
N ALA A 116 -8.38 12.66 -7.07
CA ALA A 116 -8.91 13.57 -8.09
C ALA A 116 -9.67 12.86 -9.22
N LEU A 117 -9.35 11.59 -9.50
CA LEU A 117 -9.97 10.79 -10.57
C LEU A 117 -11.17 9.99 -10.08
N ALA A 118 -11.16 9.54 -8.84
CA ALA A 118 -12.19 8.68 -8.27
C ALA A 118 -12.90 9.39 -7.13
N CYS A 119 -14.24 9.42 -7.16
CA CYS A 119 -15.06 9.80 -6.00
C CYS A 119 -15.01 8.75 -4.87
N ALA A 120 -14.16 7.74 -4.99
CA ALA A 120 -13.96 6.67 -4.02
C ALA A 120 -12.56 6.77 -3.42
N SER A 121 -12.46 6.65 -2.11
CA SER A 121 -11.19 6.66 -1.38
C SER A 121 -10.76 5.25 -1.03
N ILE A 122 -9.54 4.87 -1.42
CA ILE A 122 -8.85 3.67 -0.90
C ILE A 122 -8.05 3.97 0.36
N GLU A 123 -8.02 5.22 0.78
CA GLU A 123 -7.31 5.67 1.99
C GLU A 123 -7.89 5.07 3.27
N ALA A 124 -9.19 4.73 3.25
CA ALA A 124 -9.85 4.05 4.36
C ALA A 124 -9.52 2.56 4.45
N LEU A 125 -8.92 1.98 3.40
CA LEU A 125 -8.51 0.59 3.41
C LEU A 125 -7.27 0.43 4.29
N GLY A 126 -7.32 -0.51 5.21
CA GLY A 126 -6.14 -0.93 5.96
C GLY A 126 -5.19 -1.78 5.11
N PRO A 127 -4.00 -2.12 5.65
CA PRO A 127 -3.13 -3.10 5.01
C PRO A 127 -3.85 -4.45 4.83
N LEU A 128 -3.63 -5.08 3.69
CA LEU A 128 -4.14 -6.40 3.34
C LEU A 128 -2.97 -7.30 2.93
N SER A 129 -3.00 -8.57 3.29
CA SER A 129 -1.96 -9.53 2.89
C SER A 129 -2.55 -10.91 2.74
N GLY A 130 -2.05 -11.69 1.76
CA GLY A 130 -2.45 -13.07 1.53
C GLY A 130 -3.89 -13.22 1.05
N ALA A 131 -4.50 -12.19 0.50
CA ALA A 131 -5.83 -12.29 -0.09
C ALA A 131 -5.76 -12.93 -1.47
N GLU A 132 -6.66 -13.85 -1.78
CA GLU A 132 -6.80 -14.38 -3.13
C GLU A 132 -7.72 -13.47 -3.94
N ASP A 133 -7.18 -12.86 -5.00
CA ASP A 133 -7.92 -11.94 -5.86
C ASP A 133 -7.46 -12.05 -7.31
N SER A 134 -8.21 -12.82 -8.07
CA SER A 134 -7.92 -13.06 -9.48
C SER A 134 -8.06 -11.81 -10.35
N PHE A 135 -8.91 -10.84 -10.00
CA PHE A 135 -9.05 -9.61 -10.78
C PHE A 135 -7.76 -8.77 -10.69
N ILE A 136 -7.26 -8.54 -9.47
CA ILE A 136 -6.02 -7.79 -9.25
C ILE A 136 -4.84 -8.53 -9.87
N TRP A 137 -4.75 -9.84 -9.66
CA TRP A 137 -3.68 -10.64 -10.22
C TRP A 137 -3.64 -10.60 -11.75
N ASN A 138 -4.79 -10.78 -12.43
CA ASN A 138 -4.87 -10.70 -13.89
C ASN A 138 -4.49 -9.31 -14.42
N MET A 139 -4.88 -8.25 -13.72
CA MET A 139 -4.49 -6.88 -14.10
C MET A 139 -2.98 -6.68 -14.02
N LEU A 140 -2.32 -7.15 -12.96
CA LEU A 140 -0.87 -7.07 -12.81
C LEU A 140 -0.15 -7.94 -13.86
N ALA A 141 -0.67 -9.13 -14.13
CA ALA A 141 -0.12 -10.02 -15.16
C ALA A 141 -0.24 -9.40 -16.57
N GLU A 142 -1.35 -8.70 -16.86
CA GLU A 142 -1.54 -8.02 -18.14
C GLU A 142 -0.58 -6.83 -18.29
N PHE A 143 -0.37 -6.06 -17.23
CA PHE A 143 0.62 -4.97 -17.25
C PHE A 143 2.03 -5.50 -17.50
N GLU A 144 2.39 -6.62 -16.85
CA GLU A 144 3.69 -7.28 -17.08
C GLU A 144 3.84 -7.76 -18.52
N ARG A 145 2.77 -8.34 -19.09
CA ARG A 145 2.74 -8.82 -20.46
C ARG A 145 2.91 -7.67 -21.47
N LEU A 146 2.15 -6.58 -21.31
CA LEU A 146 2.22 -5.41 -22.20
C LEU A 146 3.58 -4.72 -22.11
N ASP A 147 4.09 -4.50 -20.91
CA ASP A 147 5.42 -3.91 -20.71
C ASP A 147 6.53 -4.74 -21.34
N ALA A 148 6.42 -6.06 -21.30
CA ALA A 148 7.38 -6.98 -21.88
C ALA A 148 7.33 -6.98 -23.42
N LEU A 149 6.14 -6.84 -24.03
CA LEU A 149 5.95 -6.89 -25.49
C LEU A 149 6.19 -5.55 -26.16
N GLU A 150 5.76 -4.45 -25.54
CA GLU A 150 5.73 -3.12 -26.12
C GLU A 150 6.90 -2.24 -25.66
N GLY A 151 7.67 -2.70 -24.66
CA GLY A 151 8.78 -1.95 -24.07
C GLY A 151 8.33 -0.72 -23.27
N GLY A 152 7.07 -0.70 -22.82
CA GLY A 152 6.46 0.35 -22.01
C GLY A 152 4.96 0.20 -21.95
N LEU A 153 4.30 1.07 -21.19
CA LEU A 153 2.86 1.06 -21.00
C LEU A 153 2.23 2.38 -21.46
N ASP A 154 1.12 2.30 -22.20
CA ASP A 154 0.35 3.48 -22.59
C ASP A 154 -0.25 4.19 -21.36
N SER A 155 -0.01 5.49 -21.24
CA SER A 155 -0.41 6.28 -20.07
C SER A 155 -1.93 6.35 -19.91
N THR A 156 -2.68 6.51 -21.01
CA THR A 156 -4.16 6.62 -20.96
C THR A 156 -4.79 5.30 -20.53
N TYR A 157 -4.26 4.20 -21.07
CA TYR A 157 -4.67 2.85 -20.65
C TYR A 157 -4.40 2.65 -19.16
N CYS A 158 -3.20 2.98 -18.68
CA CYS A 158 -2.81 2.80 -17.28
C CYS A 158 -3.62 3.68 -16.32
N ASP A 159 -3.91 4.94 -16.69
CA ASP A 159 -4.77 5.83 -15.87
C ASP A 159 -6.20 5.27 -15.78
N THR A 160 -6.74 4.74 -16.89
CA THR A 160 -8.07 4.11 -16.89
C THR A 160 -8.11 2.85 -16.04
N MET A 161 -7.10 1.99 -16.14
CA MET A 161 -7.00 0.77 -15.33
C MET A 161 -6.75 1.09 -13.85
N SER A 162 -6.01 2.14 -13.55
CA SER A 162 -5.82 2.63 -12.19
C SER A 162 -7.14 3.07 -11.56
N LEU A 163 -7.97 3.80 -12.31
CA LEU A 163 -9.31 4.18 -11.86
C LEU A 163 -10.20 2.94 -11.60
N ALA A 164 -10.21 2.00 -12.53
CA ALA A 164 -10.96 0.74 -12.39
C ALA A 164 -10.51 -0.04 -11.15
N LEU A 165 -9.19 -0.11 -10.90
CA LEU A 165 -8.61 -0.78 -9.74
C LEU A 165 -9.04 -0.11 -8.43
N VAL A 166 -9.01 1.22 -8.36
CA VAL A 166 -9.44 1.98 -7.17
C VAL A 166 -10.91 1.73 -6.86
N LEU A 167 -11.79 1.81 -7.86
CA LEU A 167 -13.22 1.55 -7.70
C LEU A 167 -13.48 0.10 -7.27
N TYR A 168 -12.73 -0.84 -7.85
CA TYR A 168 -12.81 -2.24 -7.45
C TYR A 168 -12.39 -2.44 -5.99
N LEU A 169 -11.23 -1.91 -5.60
CA LEU A 169 -10.72 -2.01 -4.22
C LEU A 169 -11.71 -1.41 -3.22
N ALA A 170 -12.24 -0.22 -3.50
CA ALA A 170 -13.23 0.44 -2.66
C ALA A 170 -14.50 -0.41 -2.50
N ARG A 171 -14.98 -1.02 -3.60
CA ARG A 171 -16.17 -1.88 -3.58
C ARG A 171 -15.90 -3.23 -2.89
N ARG A 172 -14.78 -3.87 -3.20
CA ARG A 172 -14.48 -5.24 -2.74
C ARG A 172 -14.05 -5.28 -1.29
N TYR A 173 -13.25 -4.29 -0.87
CA TYR A 173 -12.63 -4.26 0.45
C TYR A 173 -13.12 -3.10 1.33
N GLY A 174 -13.68 -2.03 0.75
CA GLY A 174 -14.20 -0.88 1.50
C GLY A 174 -15.53 -1.15 2.22
N GLY A 175 -16.30 -2.16 1.81
CA GLY A 175 -17.52 -2.59 2.50
C GLY A 175 -17.31 -3.51 3.70
N ALA A 176 -16.10 -4.04 3.88
CA ALA A 176 -15.72 -4.62 5.15
C ALA A 176 -15.68 -3.47 6.16
N LYS A 177 -16.71 -3.35 7.03
CA LYS A 177 -16.60 -2.60 8.26
C LYS A 177 -15.27 -3.04 8.87
N VAL A 178 -14.24 -2.19 8.75
CA VAL A 178 -13.07 -2.33 9.59
C VAL A 178 -13.67 -2.42 10.97
N LYS A 179 -13.67 -3.63 11.55
CA LYS A 179 -14.07 -3.77 12.94
C LYS A 179 -13.20 -2.77 13.65
N ASP A 180 -13.81 -1.79 14.26
CA ASP A 180 -13.19 -0.69 15.01
C ASP A 180 -12.37 -1.24 16.21
N THR A 181 -11.39 -2.07 15.91
CA THR A 181 -10.46 -2.66 16.88
C THR A 181 -9.22 -1.81 17.10
N TRP A 182 -9.17 -0.64 16.46
CA TRP A 182 -8.05 0.29 16.66
C TRP A 182 -8.17 0.96 18.03
N ILE A 183 -7.51 0.38 19.03
CA ILE A 183 -7.31 1.07 20.32
C ILE A 183 -6.40 2.29 20.11
N LYS A 184 -5.54 2.27 19.09
CA LYS A 184 -4.60 3.35 18.73
C LYS A 184 -4.71 3.66 17.24
N LEU A 185 -4.44 4.92 16.86
CA LEU A 185 -4.24 5.27 15.46
C LEU A 185 -2.94 4.65 14.95
N PRO A 186 -2.95 3.97 13.79
CA PRO A 186 -1.71 3.58 13.13
C PRO A 186 -0.83 4.79 12.81
N ALA A 187 0.49 4.59 12.75
CA ALA A 187 1.45 5.66 12.52
C ALA A 187 1.18 6.45 11.22
N TRP A 188 0.72 5.78 10.16
CA TRP A 188 0.39 6.41 8.88
C TRP A 188 -0.87 7.30 8.97
N ARG A 189 -1.90 6.90 9.73
CA ARG A 189 -3.08 7.73 10.00
C ARG A 189 -2.73 8.93 10.87
N LEU A 190 -1.94 8.70 11.92
CA LEU A 190 -1.47 9.80 12.76
C LEU A 190 -0.68 10.83 11.94
N ARG A 191 0.21 10.38 11.06
CA ARG A 191 0.98 11.25 10.17
C ARG A 191 0.05 12.10 9.29
N ARG A 192 -0.93 11.47 8.63
CA ARG A 192 -1.91 12.17 7.78
C ARG A 192 -2.70 13.23 8.55
N VAL A 193 -3.12 12.89 9.78
CA VAL A 193 -3.79 13.84 10.68
C VAL A 193 -2.87 15.00 11.04
N THR A 194 -1.61 14.74 11.36
CA THR A 194 -0.62 15.76 11.70
C THR A 194 -0.35 16.67 10.50
N GLU A 195 -0.15 16.10 9.31
CA GLU A 195 0.04 16.87 8.07
C GLU A 195 -1.18 17.75 7.74
N PHE A 196 -2.40 17.25 7.96
CA PHE A 196 -3.61 18.03 7.81
C PHE A 196 -3.66 19.21 8.81
N ILE A 197 -3.36 18.95 10.07
CA ILE A 197 -3.31 20.01 11.11
C ILE A 197 -2.27 21.07 10.72
N ASP A 198 -1.06 20.66 10.33
CA ASP A 198 0.03 21.58 9.96
C ASP A 198 -0.33 22.43 8.73
N ALA A 199 -1.06 21.87 7.77
CA ALA A 199 -1.51 22.57 6.58
C ALA A 199 -2.65 23.59 6.86
N HIS A 200 -3.41 23.41 7.96
CA HIS A 200 -4.60 24.22 8.28
C HIS A 200 -4.48 24.96 9.62
N LEU A 201 -3.26 25.18 10.12
CA LEU A 201 -3.02 25.87 11.41
C LEU A 201 -3.63 27.27 11.50
N SER A 202 -3.91 27.92 10.37
CA SER A 202 -4.54 29.26 10.31
C SER A 202 -6.07 29.22 10.35
N GLU A 203 -6.67 28.05 10.32
CA GLU A 203 -8.11 27.83 10.25
C GLU A 203 -8.63 27.14 11.54
N PRO A 204 -9.89 27.33 11.91
CA PRO A 204 -10.46 26.61 13.05
C PRO A 204 -10.69 25.14 12.69
N ILE A 205 -9.83 24.25 13.20
CA ILE A 205 -9.94 22.80 13.03
C ILE A 205 -10.84 22.22 14.13
N ARG A 206 -11.83 21.40 13.75
CA ARG A 206 -12.68 20.68 14.70
C ARG A 206 -12.30 19.19 14.74
N VAL A 207 -12.54 18.55 15.88
CA VAL A 207 -12.34 17.09 16.02
C VAL A 207 -13.15 16.31 14.98
N ALA A 208 -14.31 16.84 14.57
CA ALA A 208 -15.14 16.23 13.53
C ALA A 208 -14.40 16.20 12.18
N ASP A 209 -13.72 17.29 11.81
CA ASP A 209 -12.99 17.41 10.54
C ASP A 209 -11.85 16.36 10.48
N LEU A 210 -11.14 16.15 11.60
CA LEU A 210 -10.08 15.14 11.72
C LEU A 210 -10.64 13.73 11.75
N ALA A 211 -11.81 13.52 12.34
CA ALA A 211 -12.49 12.24 12.37
C ALA A 211 -13.01 11.84 10.99
N ASP A 212 -13.59 12.80 10.26
CA ASP A 212 -14.06 12.61 8.88
C ASP A 212 -12.89 12.30 7.92
N LEU A 213 -11.75 12.97 8.09
CA LEU A 213 -10.51 12.67 7.36
C LEU A 213 -10.12 11.18 7.51
N GLU A 214 -10.34 10.61 8.69
CA GLU A 214 -10.01 9.21 9.00
C GLU A 214 -11.20 8.26 8.86
N GLN A 215 -12.37 8.76 8.45
CA GLN A 215 -13.63 8.01 8.34
C GLN A 215 -14.01 7.30 9.64
N LEU A 216 -13.79 7.97 10.77
CA LEU A 216 -14.13 7.53 12.11
C LEU A 216 -15.25 8.41 12.69
N SER A 217 -16.00 7.90 13.66
CA SER A 217 -16.82 8.79 14.48
C SER A 217 -15.91 9.68 15.35
N ALA A 218 -16.33 10.91 15.63
CA ALA A 218 -15.57 11.86 16.46
C ALA A 218 -15.15 11.25 17.81
N GLY A 219 -16.02 10.48 18.45
CA GLY A 219 -15.72 9.79 19.70
C GLY A 219 -14.69 8.67 19.56
N HIS A 220 -14.71 7.94 18.43
CA HIS A 220 -13.71 6.91 18.15
C HIS A 220 -12.36 7.53 17.85
N PHE A 221 -12.33 8.52 16.96
CA PHE A 221 -11.11 9.27 16.63
C PHE A 221 -10.46 9.84 17.90
N HIS A 222 -11.23 10.53 18.75
CA HIS A 222 -10.73 11.11 19.99
C HIS A 222 -10.07 10.06 20.90
N ARG A 223 -10.71 8.90 21.11
CA ARG A 223 -10.14 7.80 21.92
C ARG A 223 -8.86 7.25 21.29
N ALA A 224 -8.88 6.98 19.98
CA ALA A 224 -7.75 6.40 19.27
C ALA A 224 -6.56 7.38 19.20
N PHE A 225 -6.80 8.65 18.95
CA PHE A 225 -5.78 9.69 18.93
C PHE A 225 -5.13 9.83 20.32
N ARG A 226 -5.93 9.97 21.38
CA ARG A 226 -5.43 10.04 22.76
C ARG A 226 -4.64 8.80 23.17
N ALA A 227 -5.10 7.62 22.79
CA ALA A 227 -4.39 6.36 23.07
C ALA A 227 -3.04 6.28 22.33
N THR A 228 -2.89 6.99 21.22
CA THR A 228 -1.66 6.99 20.40
C THR A 228 -0.67 8.05 20.85
N THR A 229 -1.16 9.28 21.09
CA THR A 229 -0.31 10.46 21.37
C THR A 229 -0.17 10.76 22.87
N GLY A 230 -1.03 10.20 23.69
CA GLY A 230 -1.13 10.51 25.13
C GLY A 230 -1.89 11.81 25.41
N ARG A 231 -2.30 12.58 24.37
CA ARG A 231 -2.97 13.89 24.47
C ARG A 231 -4.25 13.92 23.63
N PRO A 232 -5.24 14.74 23.97
CA PRO A 232 -6.41 14.94 23.10
C PRO A 232 -6.04 15.71 21.82
N PRO A 233 -6.87 15.61 20.74
CA PRO A 233 -6.54 16.18 19.43
C PRO A 233 -6.43 17.70 19.36
N LEU A 234 -6.99 18.42 20.33
CA LEU A 234 -7.06 19.90 20.35
C LEU A 234 -6.53 20.51 21.67
N GLU A 235 -5.40 20.01 22.15
CA GLU A 235 -4.60 20.62 23.22
C GLU A 235 -3.27 21.13 22.72
#